data_f6e23413ea46bd128cb13c46e1a89ed4
#
_entry.id   f6e23413ea46bd128cb13c46e1a89ed4
#
_cell.length_a   1.000
_cell.length_b   1.000
_cell.length_c   1.000
_cell.angle_alpha   90.00
_cell.angle_beta   90.00
_cell.angle_gamma   90.00
#
_symmetry.space_group_name_H-M   'P 1'
#
loop_
_entity.id
_entity.type
_entity.pdbx_description
1 polymer ?
#
loop_
_entity_poly.entity_id
_entity_poly.type
_entity_poly.pdbx_seq_one_letter_code
_entity_poly.pdbx_strand_id
1 'polypeptide(L)'
;LRASITGEIVLEDCFVPEANVFPDIRGLKGPFMCLNSARYGIAWGAVGAAEDCFQRARQYVMERKQFGHALGSMQLVQTKLANMLTDITQMQLVAWRLGTLKDEGRLHPSMVSLAKRANVGKALEIARVARDMMGGNGITGEYRVIHHMVNLESVNTYEGTYDIHGLILGRELTGIQAFTPLGNDLPSGDGAATAPPQVAKEVGST
;
A
#
# COMPACT_ATOMS: atom_id res chain seq x y z
N LEU A 1 2.48 11.18 -10.43
CA LEU A 1 1.45 10.41 -11.16
C LEU A 1 0.78 11.31 -12.21
N ARG A 2 1.35 11.37 -13.41
CA ARG A 2 0.91 12.34 -14.45
C ARG A 2 -0.51 12.10 -14.96
N ALA A 3 -1.00 10.88 -14.92
CA ALA A 3 -2.34 10.51 -15.37
C ALA A 3 -3.44 10.81 -14.32
N SER A 4 -3.06 11.17 -13.09
CA SER A 4 -3.98 11.52 -12.01
C SER A 4 -3.79 13.00 -11.64
N ILE A 5 -4.73 13.83 -12.04
CA ILE A 5 -4.70 15.26 -11.78
C ILE A 5 -5.36 15.51 -10.43
N THR A 6 -4.61 16.13 -9.51
CA THR A 6 -5.15 16.62 -8.25
C THR A 6 -5.47 18.11 -8.40
N GLY A 7 -6.68 18.50 -8.07
CA GLY A 7 -7.16 19.88 -8.21
C GLY A 7 -7.91 20.35 -6.98
N GLU A 8 -8.35 21.61 -7.04
CA GLU A 8 -9.21 22.25 -6.07
C GLU A 8 -10.59 22.46 -6.69
N ILE A 9 -11.64 22.23 -5.90
CA ILE A 9 -13.03 22.55 -6.30
C ILE A 9 -13.48 23.71 -5.44
N VAL A 10 -13.79 24.83 -6.08
CA VAL A 10 -14.30 26.05 -5.42
C VAL A 10 -15.81 26.12 -5.62
N LEU A 11 -16.56 26.26 -4.53
CA LEU A 11 -18.02 26.36 -4.53
C LEU A 11 -18.38 27.72 -3.91
N GLU A 12 -18.95 28.64 -4.71
CA GLU A 12 -19.38 29.94 -4.28
C GLU A 12 -20.91 30.04 -4.43
N ASP A 13 -21.62 30.27 -3.34
CA ASP A 13 -23.08 30.37 -3.27
C ASP A 13 -23.84 29.27 -4.06
N CYS A 14 -23.29 28.07 -4.06
CA CYS A 14 -23.81 26.95 -4.83
C CYS A 14 -24.98 26.30 -4.08
N PHE A 15 -26.21 26.51 -4.55
CA PHE A 15 -27.40 25.88 -4.00
C PHE A 15 -27.47 24.40 -4.43
N VAL A 16 -27.64 23.51 -3.46
CA VAL A 16 -27.88 22.07 -3.68
C VAL A 16 -29.26 21.69 -3.16
N PRO A 17 -30.19 21.24 -4.03
CA PRO A 17 -31.50 20.78 -3.61
C PRO A 17 -31.38 19.57 -2.65
N GLU A 18 -32.27 19.46 -1.67
CA GLU A 18 -32.29 18.38 -0.70
C GLU A 18 -32.36 16.98 -1.36
N ALA A 19 -33.08 16.86 -2.48
CA ALA A 19 -33.17 15.63 -3.26
C ALA A 19 -31.81 15.13 -3.82
N ASN A 20 -30.79 16.00 -3.89
CA ASN A 20 -29.43 15.67 -4.33
C ASN A 20 -28.48 15.35 -3.17
N VAL A 21 -28.96 15.38 -1.94
CA VAL A 21 -28.19 14.99 -0.76
C VAL A 21 -28.31 13.49 -0.55
N PHE A 22 -27.21 12.81 -0.29
CA PHE A 22 -27.23 11.37 0.06
C PHE A 22 -28.04 11.16 1.35
N PRO A 23 -29.12 10.38 1.32
CA PRO A 23 -30.07 10.29 2.43
C PRO A 23 -29.47 9.73 3.71
N ASP A 24 -28.60 8.72 3.60
CA ASP A 24 -28.06 7.96 4.74
C ASP A 24 -26.61 8.33 5.08
N ILE A 25 -26.07 9.37 4.44
CA ILE A 25 -24.68 9.80 4.61
C ILE A 25 -24.62 11.08 5.41
N ARG A 26 -23.82 11.10 6.47
CA ARG A 26 -23.53 12.27 7.27
C ARG A 26 -22.01 12.39 7.48
N GLY A 27 -21.49 13.62 7.39
CA GLY A 27 -20.08 13.93 7.58
C GLY A 27 -19.15 13.12 6.70
N LEU A 28 -18.09 12.55 7.27
CA LEU A 28 -17.05 11.82 6.54
C LEU A 28 -17.38 10.33 6.27
N LYS A 29 -18.57 9.84 6.66
CA LYS A 29 -18.95 8.44 6.47
C LYS A 29 -18.87 8.02 5.00
N GLY A 30 -19.46 8.83 4.09
CA GLY A 30 -19.44 8.55 2.66
C GLY A 30 -18.02 8.51 2.07
N PRO A 31 -17.21 9.57 2.25
CA PRO A 31 -15.82 9.56 1.82
C PRO A 31 -15.01 8.36 2.34
N PHE A 32 -15.15 7.98 3.61
CA PHE A 32 -14.43 6.81 4.15
C PHE A 32 -14.90 5.48 3.54
N MET A 33 -16.17 5.33 3.19
CA MET A 33 -16.64 4.14 2.48
C MET A 33 -15.97 4.02 1.10
N CYS A 34 -15.91 5.12 0.34
CA CYS A 34 -15.21 5.17 -0.95
C CYS A 34 -13.71 4.88 -0.80
N LEU A 35 -13.06 5.52 0.17
CA LEU A 35 -11.63 5.32 0.43
C LEU A 35 -11.29 3.87 0.79
N ASN A 36 -12.11 3.19 1.59
CA ASN A 36 -11.87 1.79 1.94
C ASN A 36 -11.95 0.88 0.70
N SER A 37 -12.89 1.12 -0.20
CA SER A 37 -13.01 0.38 -1.45
C SER A 37 -11.83 0.66 -2.39
N ALA A 38 -11.40 1.92 -2.51
CA ALA A 38 -10.28 2.32 -3.34
C ALA A 38 -8.95 1.75 -2.80
N ARG A 39 -8.70 1.82 -1.50
CA ARG A 39 -7.50 1.27 -0.84
C ARG A 39 -7.36 -0.23 -1.04
N TYR A 40 -8.48 -0.96 -1.07
CA TYR A 40 -8.49 -2.37 -1.45
C TYR A 40 -7.90 -2.59 -2.84
N GLY A 41 -8.38 -1.82 -3.84
CA GLY A 41 -7.86 -1.88 -5.22
C GLY A 41 -6.38 -1.48 -5.31
N ILE A 42 -5.94 -0.47 -4.53
CA ILE A 42 -4.54 -0.03 -4.47
C ILE A 42 -3.62 -1.16 -3.97
N ALA A 43 -4.05 -1.92 -2.96
CA ALA A 43 -3.26 -3.05 -2.44
C ALA A 43 -2.99 -4.11 -3.51
N TRP A 44 -3.92 -4.34 -4.44
CA TRP A 44 -3.75 -5.21 -5.61
C TRP A 44 -2.88 -4.57 -6.68
N GLY A 45 -3.14 -3.31 -7.03
CA GLY A 45 -2.37 -2.58 -8.06
C GLY A 45 -0.89 -2.48 -7.76
N ALA A 46 -0.52 -2.37 -6.50
CA ALA A 46 0.87 -2.35 -6.04
C ALA A 46 1.61 -3.66 -6.38
N VAL A 47 0.94 -4.81 -6.32
CA VAL A 47 1.52 -6.11 -6.70
C VAL A 47 1.92 -6.09 -8.17
N GLY A 48 1.03 -5.66 -9.06
CA GLY A 48 1.31 -5.60 -10.50
C GLY A 48 2.47 -4.66 -10.84
N ALA A 49 2.57 -3.51 -10.15
CA ALA A 49 3.71 -2.60 -10.34
C ALA A 49 5.04 -3.24 -9.90
N ALA A 50 5.03 -3.98 -8.79
CA ALA A 50 6.21 -4.70 -8.29
C ALA A 50 6.62 -5.82 -9.26
N GLU A 51 5.67 -6.58 -9.79
CA GLU A 51 5.90 -7.65 -10.77
C GLU A 51 6.52 -7.11 -12.06
N ASP A 52 6.00 -6.00 -12.61
CA ASP A 52 6.58 -5.40 -13.82
C ASP A 52 8.02 -4.92 -13.57
N CYS A 53 8.28 -4.27 -12.44
CA CYS A 53 9.64 -3.88 -12.05
C CYS A 53 10.59 -5.09 -11.95
N PHE A 54 10.14 -6.16 -11.31
CA PHE A 54 10.91 -7.39 -11.17
C PHE A 54 11.23 -8.03 -12.51
N GLN A 55 10.23 -8.19 -13.39
CA GLN A 55 10.42 -8.82 -14.70
C GLN A 55 11.38 -8.01 -15.57
N ARG A 56 11.26 -6.69 -15.59
CA ARG A 56 12.18 -5.82 -16.34
C ARG A 56 13.60 -5.89 -15.81
N ALA A 57 13.79 -5.82 -14.50
CA ALA A 57 15.10 -5.93 -13.88
C ALA A 57 15.71 -7.31 -14.17
N ARG A 58 14.93 -8.39 -14.02
CA ARG A 58 15.37 -9.76 -14.32
C ARG A 58 15.81 -9.90 -15.79
N GLN A 59 15.01 -9.44 -16.73
CA GLN A 59 15.37 -9.48 -18.15
C GLN A 59 16.65 -8.70 -18.41
N TYR A 60 16.74 -7.48 -17.89
CA TYR A 60 17.92 -6.61 -18.08
C TYR A 60 19.21 -7.27 -17.57
N VAL A 61 19.22 -7.84 -16.38
CA VAL A 61 20.44 -8.45 -15.82
C VAL A 61 20.84 -9.75 -16.50
N MET A 62 19.93 -10.43 -17.19
CA MET A 62 20.23 -11.60 -18.01
C MET A 62 20.89 -11.22 -19.34
N GLU A 63 20.56 -10.06 -19.90
CA GLU A 63 21.07 -9.58 -21.18
C GLU A 63 22.33 -8.71 -21.02
N ARG A 64 22.37 -7.86 -20.00
CA ARG A 64 23.47 -6.92 -19.77
C ARG A 64 24.72 -7.65 -19.28
N LYS A 65 25.84 -7.43 -19.96
CA LYS A 65 27.15 -7.99 -19.60
C LYS A 65 28.08 -6.91 -19.07
N GLN A 66 28.77 -7.21 -17.99
CA GLN A 66 29.92 -6.46 -17.46
C GLN A 66 30.95 -7.46 -16.94
N PHE A 67 32.23 -7.08 -16.96
CA PHE A 67 33.33 -7.97 -16.55
C PHE A 67 33.33 -9.34 -17.27
N GLY A 68 32.86 -9.36 -18.53
CA GLY A 68 32.80 -10.57 -19.35
C GLY A 68 31.60 -11.49 -19.10
N HIS A 69 30.72 -11.20 -18.12
CA HIS A 69 29.59 -12.03 -17.71
C HIS A 69 28.29 -11.27 -17.68
N ALA A 70 27.15 -11.98 -17.78
CA ALA A 70 25.84 -11.40 -17.52
C ALA A 70 25.76 -10.92 -16.06
N LEU A 71 25.13 -9.76 -15.82
CA LEU A 71 24.94 -9.27 -14.45
C LEU A 71 24.20 -10.27 -13.54
N GLY A 72 23.28 -11.04 -14.13
CA GLY A 72 22.54 -12.08 -13.43
C GLY A 72 23.38 -13.24 -12.88
N SER A 73 24.67 -13.36 -13.28
CA SER A 73 25.60 -14.35 -12.70
C SER A 73 26.24 -13.89 -11.38
N MET A 74 26.06 -12.61 -11.01
CA MET A 74 26.68 -12.05 -9.81
C MET A 74 25.80 -12.32 -8.57
N GLN A 75 26.42 -12.76 -7.47
CA GLN A 75 25.72 -13.14 -6.22
C GLN A 75 24.83 -12.01 -5.66
N LEU A 76 25.32 -10.75 -5.64
CA LEU A 76 24.54 -9.61 -5.16
C LEU A 76 23.29 -9.36 -6.00
N VAL A 77 23.37 -9.58 -7.31
CA VAL A 77 22.22 -9.44 -8.23
C VAL A 77 21.23 -10.56 -8.00
N GLN A 78 21.69 -11.81 -7.87
CA GLN A 78 20.81 -12.95 -7.59
C GLN A 78 20.10 -12.82 -6.23
N THR A 79 20.80 -12.33 -5.21
CA THR A 79 20.20 -12.06 -3.89
C THR A 79 19.10 -11.00 -3.98
N LYS A 80 19.33 -9.90 -4.72
CA LYS A 80 18.31 -8.88 -4.96
C LYS A 80 17.07 -9.47 -5.65
N LEU A 81 17.26 -10.28 -6.68
CA LEU A 81 16.14 -10.95 -7.38
C LEU A 81 15.37 -11.90 -6.45
N ALA A 82 16.07 -12.68 -5.63
CA ALA A 82 15.45 -13.59 -4.69
C ALA A 82 14.60 -12.84 -3.65
N ASN A 83 15.12 -11.75 -3.10
CA ASN A 83 14.40 -10.91 -2.14
C ASN A 83 13.15 -10.29 -2.78
N MET A 84 13.27 -9.73 -4.00
CA MET A 84 12.13 -9.15 -4.72
C MET A 84 11.04 -10.21 -4.96
N LEU A 85 11.39 -11.42 -5.38
CA LEU A 85 10.44 -12.51 -5.60
C LEU A 85 9.75 -12.93 -4.29
N THR A 86 10.50 -13.02 -3.20
CA THR A 86 9.97 -13.32 -1.87
C THR A 86 8.94 -12.27 -1.44
N ASP A 87 9.28 -10.99 -1.55
CA ASP A 87 8.39 -9.89 -1.22
C ASP A 87 7.12 -9.90 -2.09
N ILE A 88 7.25 -10.11 -3.41
CA ILE A 88 6.10 -10.19 -4.33
C ILE A 88 5.16 -11.35 -3.92
N THR A 89 5.72 -12.52 -3.60
CA THR A 89 4.92 -13.66 -3.15
C THR A 89 4.13 -13.34 -1.88
N GLN A 90 4.76 -12.69 -0.91
CA GLN A 90 4.08 -12.24 0.31
C GLN A 90 2.99 -11.21 0.01
N MET A 91 3.25 -10.25 -0.88
CA MET A 91 2.28 -9.24 -1.32
C MET A 91 1.05 -9.90 -1.98
N GLN A 92 1.27 -10.89 -2.84
CA GLN A 92 0.21 -11.67 -3.49
C GLN A 92 -0.65 -12.41 -2.46
N LEU A 93 -0.03 -13.07 -1.48
CA LEU A 93 -0.74 -13.77 -0.41
C LEU A 93 -1.58 -12.81 0.44
N VAL A 94 -1.05 -11.63 0.79
CA VAL A 94 -1.80 -10.60 1.51
C VAL A 94 -2.99 -10.13 0.68
N ALA A 95 -2.81 -9.82 -0.60
CA ALA A 95 -3.86 -9.36 -1.49
C ALA A 95 -4.94 -10.45 -1.69
N TRP A 96 -4.52 -11.70 -1.89
CA TRP A 96 -5.44 -12.85 -2.02
C TRP A 96 -6.26 -13.06 -0.73
N ARG A 97 -5.62 -13.04 0.45
CA ARG A 97 -6.35 -13.16 1.72
C ARG A 97 -7.35 -12.02 1.91
N LEU A 98 -6.97 -10.81 1.54
CA LEU A 98 -7.86 -9.66 1.59
C LEU A 98 -9.10 -9.86 0.70
N GLY A 99 -8.91 -10.42 -0.51
CA GLY A 99 -9.99 -10.78 -1.43
C GLY A 99 -10.93 -11.81 -0.83
N THR A 100 -10.38 -12.90 -0.29
CA THR A 100 -11.16 -13.96 0.39
C THR A 100 -12.02 -13.39 1.52
N LEU A 101 -11.44 -12.56 2.38
CA LEU A 101 -12.18 -11.91 3.48
C LEU A 101 -13.28 -10.98 2.97
N LYS A 102 -13.08 -10.32 1.84
CA LYS A 102 -14.10 -9.49 1.21
C LYS A 102 -15.28 -10.33 0.72
N ASP A 103 -15.00 -11.44 0.05
CA ASP A 103 -16.03 -12.35 -0.48
C ASP A 103 -16.83 -13.03 0.64
N GLU A 104 -16.17 -13.30 1.77
CA GLU A 104 -16.80 -13.82 2.99
C GLU A 104 -17.58 -12.76 3.80
N GLY A 105 -17.56 -11.49 3.42
CA GLY A 105 -18.18 -10.40 4.17
C GLY A 105 -17.48 -10.06 5.50
N ARG A 106 -16.25 -10.48 5.69
CA ARG A 106 -15.44 -10.38 6.92
C ARG A 106 -14.34 -9.31 6.84
N LEU A 107 -14.28 -8.56 5.74
CA LEU A 107 -13.25 -7.55 5.53
C LEU A 107 -13.42 -6.37 6.48
N HIS A 108 -12.49 -6.21 7.41
CA HIS A 108 -12.43 -5.04 8.30
C HIS A 108 -11.55 -3.92 7.70
N PRO A 109 -11.89 -2.63 7.89
CA PRO A 109 -11.11 -1.51 7.35
C PRO A 109 -9.63 -1.48 7.76
N SER A 110 -9.29 -1.96 8.96
CA SER A 110 -7.89 -2.07 9.41
C SER A 110 -7.09 -3.07 8.57
N MET A 111 -7.72 -4.15 8.11
CA MET A 111 -7.07 -5.13 7.21
C MET A 111 -6.75 -4.51 5.85
N VAL A 112 -7.62 -3.65 5.34
CA VAL A 112 -7.37 -2.87 4.12
C VAL A 112 -6.20 -1.91 4.32
N SER A 113 -6.15 -1.23 5.47
CA SER A 113 -5.03 -0.36 5.85
C SER A 113 -3.70 -1.12 5.94
N LEU A 114 -3.71 -2.31 6.54
CA LEU A 114 -2.56 -3.20 6.60
C LEU A 114 -2.06 -3.57 5.20
N ALA A 115 -2.96 -4.05 4.35
CA ALA A 115 -2.61 -4.50 3.00
C ALA A 115 -2.11 -3.35 2.13
N LYS A 116 -2.78 -2.18 2.15
CA LYS A 116 -2.34 -0.99 1.40
C LYS A 116 -0.95 -0.57 1.86
N ARG A 117 -0.73 -0.44 3.17
CA ARG A 117 0.56 -0.06 3.74
C ARG A 117 1.67 -1.04 3.37
N ALA A 118 1.45 -2.34 3.57
CA ALA A 118 2.43 -3.38 3.33
C ALA A 118 2.80 -3.48 1.84
N ASN A 119 1.79 -3.64 0.98
CA ASN A 119 2.03 -3.89 -0.45
C ASN A 119 2.60 -2.66 -1.16
N VAL A 120 2.10 -1.45 -0.86
CA VAL A 120 2.63 -0.23 -1.50
C VAL A 120 4.06 0.07 -1.05
N GLY A 121 4.35 -0.06 0.25
CA GLY A 121 5.71 0.10 0.78
C GLY A 121 6.69 -0.87 0.12
N LYS A 122 6.33 -2.15 0.04
CA LYS A 122 7.16 -3.18 -0.63
C LYS A 122 7.30 -2.95 -2.14
N ALA A 123 6.24 -2.56 -2.83
CA ALA A 123 6.32 -2.23 -4.25
C ALA A 123 7.30 -1.10 -4.53
N LEU A 124 7.31 -0.06 -3.68
CA LEU A 124 8.23 1.06 -3.79
C LEU A 124 9.68 0.63 -3.53
N GLU A 125 9.94 -0.21 -2.53
CA GLU A 125 11.26 -0.80 -2.28
C GLU A 125 11.73 -1.62 -3.49
N ILE A 126 10.88 -2.48 -4.04
CA ILE A 126 11.17 -3.29 -5.23
C ILE A 126 11.49 -2.40 -6.44
N ALA A 127 10.72 -1.35 -6.68
CA ALA A 127 10.98 -0.41 -7.77
C ALA A 127 12.33 0.29 -7.62
N ARG A 128 12.71 0.69 -6.40
CA ARG A 128 14.02 1.29 -6.10
C ARG A 128 15.17 0.31 -6.34
N VAL A 129 15.00 -0.96 -5.91
CA VAL A 129 16.01 -2.02 -6.13
C VAL A 129 16.13 -2.33 -7.61
N ALA A 130 15.04 -2.46 -8.34
CA ALA A 130 15.03 -2.69 -9.79
C ALA A 130 15.75 -1.56 -10.54
N ARG A 131 15.43 -0.30 -10.20
CA ARG A 131 16.10 0.87 -10.76
C ARG A 131 17.61 0.82 -10.49
N ASP A 132 18.02 0.49 -9.28
CA ASP A 132 19.42 0.38 -8.89
C ASP A 132 20.16 -0.72 -9.69
N MET A 133 19.57 -1.90 -9.84
CA MET A 133 20.14 -3.02 -10.61
C MET A 133 20.38 -2.68 -12.09
N MET A 134 19.63 -1.73 -12.65
CA MET A 134 19.75 -1.29 -14.04
C MET A 134 20.74 -0.12 -14.22
N GLY A 135 21.32 0.38 -13.15
CA GLY A 135 22.29 1.48 -13.17
C GLY A 135 21.71 2.74 -13.83
N GLY A 136 22.48 3.39 -14.72
CA GLY A 136 22.04 4.58 -15.46
C GLY A 136 20.78 4.35 -16.31
N ASN A 137 20.63 3.17 -16.89
CA ASN A 137 19.44 2.80 -17.67
C ASN A 137 18.17 2.76 -16.81
N GLY A 138 18.28 2.44 -15.51
CA GLY A 138 17.16 2.46 -14.57
C GLY A 138 16.58 3.86 -14.29
N ILE A 139 17.29 4.93 -14.66
CA ILE A 139 16.85 6.32 -14.50
C ILE A 139 16.09 6.83 -15.74
N THR A 140 16.28 6.18 -16.89
CA THR A 140 15.67 6.62 -18.16
C THR A 140 14.27 6.09 -18.34
N GLY A 141 13.41 6.83 -19.06
CA GLY A 141 12.00 6.49 -19.25
C GLY A 141 11.79 5.24 -20.11
N GLU A 142 12.74 4.89 -20.98
CA GLU A 142 12.69 3.75 -21.91
C GLU A 142 12.54 2.42 -21.16
N TYR A 143 13.17 2.30 -20.00
CA TYR A 143 13.15 1.09 -19.18
C TYR A 143 11.95 1.00 -18.22
N ARG A 144 11.14 2.05 -18.14
CA ARG A 144 9.89 2.17 -17.38
C ARG A 144 9.97 2.01 -15.86
N VAL A 145 10.99 1.40 -15.29
CA VAL A 145 11.12 1.19 -13.84
C VAL A 145 11.06 2.50 -13.07
N ILE A 146 11.69 3.57 -13.60
CA ILE A 146 11.62 4.90 -13.00
C ILE A 146 10.19 5.45 -12.96
N HIS A 147 9.35 5.14 -13.95
CA HIS A 147 7.95 5.54 -13.95
C HIS A 147 7.18 4.90 -12.79
N HIS A 148 7.39 3.58 -12.58
CA HIS A 148 6.79 2.89 -11.43
C HIS A 148 7.29 3.48 -10.11
N MET A 149 8.59 3.73 -9.98
CA MET A 149 9.15 4.32 -8.76
C MET A 149 8.52 5.67 -8.43
N VAL A 150 8.47 6.59 -9.40
CA VAL A 150 7.88 7.93 -9.21
C VAL A 150 6.37 7.85 -8.95
N ASN A 151 5.66 6.96 -9.65
CA ASN A 151 4.23 6.76 -9.43
C ASN A 151 3.95 6.17 -8.04
N LEU A 152 4.76 5.20 -7.60
CA LEU A 152 4.60 4.56 -6.29
C LEU A 152 4.86 5.51 -5.12
N GLU A 153 5.71 6.54 -5.29
CA GLU A 153 5.83 7.62 -4.29
C GLU A 153 4.47 8.33 -4.09
N SER A 154 3.73 8.60 -5.18
CA SER A 154 2.37 9.15 -5.08
C SER A 154 1.41 8.15 -4.43
N VAL A 155 1.46 6.88 -4.84
CA VAL A 155 0.59 5.82 -4.28
C VAL A 155 0.86 5.60 -2.79
N ASN A 156 2.11 5.73 -2.35
CA ASN A 156 2.49 5.64 -0.94
C ASN A 156 1.99 6.83 -0.11
N THR A 157 1.67 7.95 -0.78
CA THR A 157 1.29 9.22 -0.15
C THR A 157 -0.23 9.42 -0.13
N TYR A 158 -0.93 9.17 -1.24
CA TYR A 158 -2.36 9.45 -1.34
C TYR A 158 -3.23 8.37 -0.68
N GLU A 159 -4.51 8.71 -0.48
CA GLU A 159 -5.52 7.85 0.16
C GLU A 159 -5.10 7.31 1.54
N GLY A 160 -4.43 8.12 2.28
CA GLY A 160 -3.74 7.79 3.53
C GLY A 160 -2.28 7.45 3.26
N THR A 161 -1.39 8.21 3.86
CA THR A 161 0.06 7.95 3.77
C THR A 161 0.41 6.63 4.44
N TYR A 162 1.59 6.12 4.15
CA TYR A 162 2.16 4.95 4.83
C TYR A 162 2.08 5.07 6.36
N ASP A 163 2.34 6.27 6.90
CA ASP A 163 2.31 6.53 8.34
C ASP A 163 0.88 6.60 8.89
N ILE A 164 -0.05 7.24 8.16
CA ILE A 164 -1.47 7.27 8.56
C ILE A 164 -2.04 5.86 8.68
N HIS A 165 -1.71 4.97 7.75
CA HIS A 165 -2.11 3.57 7.88
C HIS A 165 -1.45 2.87 9.08
N GLY A 166 -0.22 3.25 9.42
CA GLY A 166 0.44 2.82 10.67
C GLY A 166 -0.32 3.25 11.90
N LEU A 167 -0.79 4.50 11.96
CA LEU A 167 -1.60 5.03 13.07
C LEU A 167 -2.97 4.35 13.18
N ILE A 168 -3.62 4.04 12.05
CA ILE A 168 -4.88 3.26 12.03
C ILE A 168 -4.66 1.88 12.67
N LEU A 169 -3.58 1.20 12.29
CA LEU A 169 -3.22 -0.10 12.85
C LEU A 169 -2.84 0.01 14.34
N GLY A 170 -2.05 1.03 14.69
CA GLY A 170 -1.68 1.29 16.09
C GLY A 170 -2.91 1.45 16.99
N ARG A 171 -3.89 2.23 16.54
CA ARG A 171 -5.18 2.36 17.24
C ARG A 171 -5.91 1.02 17.38
N GLU A 172 -5.97 0.23 16.32
CA GLU A 172 -6.62 -1.09 16.34
C GLU A 172 -5.96 -2.03 17.37
N LEU A 173 -4.63 -1.97 17.47
CA LEU A 173 -3.85 -2.81 18.37
C LEU A 173 -3.90 -2.37 19.83
N THR A 174 -3.95 -1.06 20.07
CA THR A 174 -3.80 -0.49 21.42
C THR A 174 -5.11 0.04 22.01
N GLY A 175 -6.12 0.27 21.17
CA GLY A 175 -7.33 0.99 21.57
C GLY A 175 -7.14 2.51 21.76
N ILE A 176 -5.91 3.02 21.58
CA ILE A 176 -5.54 4.42 21.83
C ILE A 176 -5.40 5.16 20.49
N GLN A 177 -6.07 6.30 20.36
CA GLN A 177 -6.03 7.14 19.17
C GLN A 177 -4.83 8.10 19.19
N ALA A 178 -3.92 7.98 18.22
CA ALA A 178 -2.69 8.77 18.18
C ALA A 178 -2.91 10.28 17.85
N PHE A 179 -4.08 10.67 17.40
CA PHE A 179 -4.42 12.07 17.06
C PHE A 179 -5.01 12.85 18.23
N THR A 180 -5.34 12.20 19.35
CA THR A 180 -5.85 12.87 20.54
C THR A 180 -4.71 13.60 21.21
N PRO A 181 -4.84 14.90 21.57
CA PRO A 181 -3.83 15.57 22.37
C PRO A 181 -3.58 14.77 23.65
N LEU A 182 -2.31 14.51 23.97
CA LEU A 182 -1.91 13.87 25.21
C LEU A 182 -2.33 14.78 26.38
N GLY A 183 -3.48 14.54 26.98
CA GLY A 183 -3.94 15.38 28.08
C GLY A 183 -5.07 14.81 28.92
N ASN A 184 -6.08 14.19 28.33
CA ASN A 184 -7.27 13.86 29.10
C ASN A 184 -7.86 12.46 28.90
N ASP A 185 -7.36 11.64 27.98
CA ASP A 185 -7.98 10.35 27.64
C ASP A 185 -6.98 9.17 27.58
N LEU A 186 -5.98 9.15 28.48
CA LEU A 186 -5.33 7.87 28.75
C LEU A 186 -6.33 7.03 29.54
N PRO A 187 -6.72 5.83 29.06
CA PRO A 187 -7.52 4.93 29.88
C PRO A 187 -6.77 4.72 31.19
N SER A 188 -7.45 5.01 32.32
CA SER A 188 -6.96 4.62 33.64
C SER A 188 -6.58 3.14 33.57
N GLY A 189 -5.38 2.79 34.02
CA GLY A 189 -4.76 1.47 33.84
C GLY A 189 -5.51 0.24 34.37
N ASP A 190 -6.80 0.36 34.68
CA ASP A 190 -7.69 -0.69 35.18
C ASP A 190 -8.61 -1.27 34.08
N GLY A 191 -8.43 -0.86 32.82
CA GLY A 191 -9.17 -1.44 31.69
C GLY A 191 -8.54 -2.77 31.27
N ALA A 192 -9.26 -3.86 31.48
CA ALA A 192 -8.93 -5.19 30.97
C ALA A 192 -8.41 -5.09 29.52
N ALA A 193 -7.26 -5.71 29.26
CA ALA A 193 -6.71 -5.83 27.93
C ALA A 193 -7.82 -6.22 26.95
N THR A 194 -8.18 -5.31 26.06
CA THR A 194 -9.14 -5.59 25.01
C THR A 194 -8.64 -6.80 24.22
N ALA A 195 -9.54 -7.73 23.93
CA ALA A 195 -9.19 -8.95 23.20
C ALA A 195 -8.36 -8.57 21.95
N PRO A 196 -7.33 -9.36 21.62
CA PRO A 196 -6.48 -9.07 20.47
C PRO A 196 -7.34 -8.90 19.21
N PRO A 197 -6.97 -8.00 18.30
CA PRO A 197 -7.74 -7.73 17.09
C PRO A 197 -7.99 -9.02 16.31
N GLN A 198 -9.12 -9.11 15.64
CA GLN A 198 -9.55 -10.33 14.92
C GLN A 198 -8.46 -10.87 13.97
N VAL A 199 -7.60 -10.00 13.45
CA VAL A 199 -6.44 -10.39 12.62
C VAL A 199 -5.49 -11.35 13.36
N ALA A 200 -5.26 -11.14 14.66
CA ALA A 200 -4.37 -11.99 15.45
C ALA A 200 -5.00 -13.33 15.87
N LYS A 201 -6.35 -13.39 15.94
CA LYS A 201 -7.07 -14.63 16.30
C LYS A 201 -7.12 -15.65 15.17
N GLU A 202 -7.02 -15.22 13.91
CA GLU A 202 -7.12 -16.10 12.75
C GLU A 202 -5.79 -16.76 12.37
N VAL A 203 -4.66 -16.19 12.78
CA VAL A 203 -3.33 -16.76 12.52
C VAL A 203 -2.96 -17.85 13.53
N GLY A 204 -3.63 -17.91 14.69
CA GLY A 204 -3.35 -18.86 15.77
C GLY A 204 -4.32 -20.05 15.90
N SER A 205 -5.31 -20.20 15.00
CA SER A 205 -6.29 -21.29 15.06
C SER A 205 -6.22 -22.17 13.80
N THR A 206 -5.09 -22.83 13.63
CA THR A 206 -4.97 -24.03 12.77
C THR A 206 -4.34 -25.15 13.57
#